data_425af2f8c81ec7a5e4c6778026a6cd1a
#
_entry.id   425af2f8c81ec7a5e4c6778026a6cd1a
#
_cell.length_a   1.000
_cell.length_b   1.000
_cell.length_c   1.000
_cell.angle_alpha   90.00
_cell.angle_beta   90.00
_cell.angle_gamma   90.00
#
_symmetry.space_group_name_H-M   'P 1'
#
loop_
_entity.id
_entity.type
_entity.pdbx_description
1 polymer ?
#
loop_
_entity_poly.entity_id
_entity_poly.type
_entity_poly.pdbx_seq_one_letter_code
_entity_poly.pdbx_strand_id
1 'polypeptide(L)'
;QTCALPIFDDIEQDKLEEYLESDSFDKVFISLSKKYPSLYQDMITDRDKYMSTKLKNNTSQVNVVVVGKAHMKGIKEKLEKRTEFSLDDLNEIPPKKLSTKLLEFSLPAIIIILLVLSLVSGFEVGVSQLLKWLVWNGGLAALFTCFALANPLTILTSFIMAPVGALSPVLSVGMFSALMEASIKKPTVNDFMNAQDDISSIKSIYKNRLLKVGLIFVLASAGGAIGNIIGGIELFKNLI
;
A
#
# COMPACT_ATOMS: atom_id res chain seq x y z
N GLN A 1 35.38 5.08 -6.72
CA GLN A 1 34.93 6.27 -5.98
C GLN A 1 33.80 5.81 -5.07
N THR A 2 34.14 5.52 -3.82
CA THR A 2 33.21 5.24 -2.73
C THR A 2 32.54 6.55 -2.36
N CYS A 3 31.26 6.69 -2.69
CA CYS A 3 30.42 7.75 -2.14
C CYS A 3 30.09 7.37 -0.70
N ALA A 4 30.92 7.75 0.26
CA ALA A 4 30.59 7.68 1.66
C ALA A 4 29.53 8.75 1.91
N LEU A 5 28.31 8.32 2.22
CA LEU A 5 27.24 9.20 2.67
C LEU A 5 27.53 9.58 4.13
N PRO A 6 27.60 10.86 4.49
CA PRO A 6 27.73 11.30 5.88
C PRO A 6 26.36 11.26 6.55
N ILE A 7 25.91 10.09 6.97
CA ILE A 7 24.59 9.93 7.63
C ILE A 7 24.74 9.59 9.13
N PHE A 8 25.99 9.44 9.63
CA PHE A 8 26.24 8.95 10.99
C PHE A 8 27.13 9.82 11.86
N ASP A 9 27.31 11.09 11.51
CA ASP A 9 28.21 11.96 12.31
C ASP A 9 27.62 12.42 13.66
N ASP A 10 26.32 12.21 13.94
CA ASP A 10 25.68 12.69 15.18
C ASP A 10 25.17 11.58 16.12
N ILE A 11 25.35 10.30 15.79
CA ILE A 11 25.02 9.21 16.73
C ILE A 11 26.32 8.75 17.37
N GLU A 12 26.52 9.09 18.65
CA GLU A 12 27.61 8.53 19.45
C GLU A 12 27.58 7.00 19.30
N GLN A 13 28.67 6.41 18.81
CA GLN A 13 28.80 4.97 18.57
C GLN A 13 28.42 4.15 19.80
N ASP A 14 28.71 4.65 20.99
CA ASP A 14 28.37 4.02 22.27
C ASP A 14 26.85 3.89 22.47
N LYS A 15 26.06 4.87 22.06
CA LYS A 15 24.60 4.79 22.10
C LYS A 15 24.04 3.84 21.08
N LEU A 16 24.66 3.75 19.90
CA LEU A 16 24.24 2.79 18.87
C LEU A 16 24.49 1.35 19.33
N GLU A 17 25.63 1.08 19.97
CA GLU A 17 25.94 -0.24 20.56
C GLU A 17 24.99 -0.59 21.69
N GLU A 18 24.68 0.35 22.58
CA GLU A 18 23.69 0.18 23.65
C GLU A 18 22.28 -0.12 23.11
N TYR A 19 21.84 0.56 22.03
CA TYR A 19 20.57 0.27 21.36
C TYR A 19 20.61 -1.07 20.62
N LEU A 20 21.74 -1.45 20.03
CA LEU A 20 21.90 -2.75 19.36
C LEU A 20 21.99 -3.92 20.33
N GLU A 21 22.56 -3.73 21.51
CA GLU A 21 22.65 -4.74 22.58
C GLU A 21 21.37 -4.80 23.45
N SER A 22 20.50 -3.78 23.38
CA SER A 22 19.33 -3.74 24.24
C SER A 22 18.38 -4.92 23.95
N ASP A 23 18.06 -5.69 25.00
CA ASP A 23 17.02 -6.75 25.04
C ASP A 23 15.62 -6.26 24.61
N SER A 24 15.48 -4.95 24.40
CA SER A 24 14.23 -4.32 24.01
C SER A 24 13.72 -4.79 22.65
N PHE A 25 14.61 -4.98 21.67
CA PHE A 25 14.24 -5.53 20.35
C PHE A 25 13.74 -6.96 20.46
N ASP A 26 14.44 -7.82 21.21
CA ASP A 26 14.04 -9.21 21.39
C ASP A 26 12.67 -9.30 22.10
N LYS A 27 12.40 -8.44 23.09
CA LYS A 27 11.10 -8.36 23.78
C LYS A 27 9.96 -7.97 22.82
N VAL A 28 10.19 -7.03 21.91
CA VAL A 28 9.20 -6.63 20.89
C VAL A 28 8.90 -7.80 19.95
N PHE A 29 9.92 -8.51 19.47
CA PHE A 29 9.72 -9.67 18.58
C PHE A 29 9.05 -10.85 19.29
N ILE A 30 9.39 -11.10 20.54
CA ILE A 30 8.72 -12.13 21.37
C ILE A 30 7.25 -11.74 21.59
N SER A 31 6.95 -10.48 21.86
CA SER A 31 5.57 -10.04 22.01
C SER A 31 4.78 -10.10 20.71
N LEU A 32 5.41 -9.76 19.58
CA LEU A 32 4.83 -9.86 18.24
C LEU A 32 4.51 -11.31 17.88
N SER A 33 5.46 -12.23 18.14
CA SER A 33 5.27 -13.65 17.87
C SER A 33 4.14 -14.29 18.69
N LYS A 34 3.94 -13.81 19.93
CA LYS A 34 2.85 -14.26 20.80
C LYS A 34 1.50 -13.68 20.43
N LYS A 35 1.46 -12.39 20.08
CA LYS A 35 0.22 -11.67 19.81
C LYS A 35 -0.28 -11.87 18.37
N TYR A 36 0.64 -11.98 17.42
CA TYR A 36 0.35 -12.10 15.98
C TYR A 36 1.25 -13.18 15.34
N PRO A 37 1.03 -14.48 15.64
CA PRO A 37 1.93 -15.55 15.21
C PRO A 37 2.00 -15.69 13.68
N SER A 38 0.89 -15.53 12.95
CA SER A 38 0.89 -15.57 11.49
C SER A 38 1.71 -14.44 10.87
N LEU A 39 1.55 -13.21 11.38
CA LEU A 39 2.32 -12.07 10.91
C LEU A 39 3.83 -12.26 11.15
N TYR A 40 4.20 -12.77 12.34
CA TYR A 40 5.59 -13.09 12.64
C TYR A 40 6.15 -14.20 11.74
N GLN A 41 5.33 -15.21 11.44
CA GLN A 41 5.68 -16.29 10.50
C GLN A 41 6.01 -15.72 9.13
N ASP A 42 5.11 -14.92 8.55
CA ASP A 42 5.25 -14.40 7.18
C ASP A 42 6.37 -13.36 7.07
N MET A 43 6.49 -12.44 8.05
CA MET A 43 7.43 -11.33 7.98
C MET A 43 8.86 -11.69 8.41
N ILE A 44 9.02 -12.66 9.31
CA ILE A 44 10.34 -13.00 9.87
C ILE A 44 10.71 -14.42 9.52
N THR A 45 9.92 -15.42 9.95
CA THR A 45 10.35 -16.83 9.92
C THR A 45 10.51 -17.36 8.49
N ASP A 46 9.56 -17.07 7.60
CA ASP A 46 9.62 -17.56 6.21
C ASP A 46 10.66 -16.82 5.38
N ARG A 47 10.86 -15.54 5.67
CA ARG A 47 11.96 -14.77 5.07
C ARG A 47 13.33 -15.30 5.52
N ASP A 48 13.48 -15.69 6.80
CA ASP A 48 14.71 -16.32 7.30
C ASP A 48 14.97 -17.67 6.63
N LYS A 49 13.93 -18.49 6.43
CA LYS A 49 14.04 -19.75 5.66
C LYS A 49 14.51 -19.48 4.24
N TYR A 50 13.88 -18.52 3.56
CA TYR A 50 14.23 -18.15 2.18
C TYR A 50 15.69 -17.69 2.09
N MET A 51 16.08 -16.71 2.93
CA MET A 51 17.44 -16.17 2.93
C MET A 51 18.49 -17.23 3.27
N SER A 52 18.25 -18.05 4.30
CA SER A 52 19.19 -19.13 4.68
C SER A 52 19.37 -20.18 3.58
N THR A 53 18.28 -20.53 2.88
CA THR A 53 18.35 -21.47 1.74
C THR A 53 19.11 -20.86 0.56
N LYS A 54 18.87 -19.59 0.24
CA LYS A 54 19.63 -18.88 -0.80
C LYS A 54 21.12 -18.79 -0.48
N LEU A 55 21.46 -18.55 0.79
CA LEU A 55 22.86 -18.50 1.24
C LEU A 55 23.55 -19.86 1.12
N LYS A 56 22.86 -20.95 1.46
CA LYS A 56 23.40 -22.31 1.31
C LYS A 56 23.64 -22.71 -0.14
N ASN A 57 22.77 -22.27 -1.03
CA ASN A 57 22.87 -22.57 -2.46
C ASN A 57 23.93 -21.70 -3.16
N ASN A 58 24.53 -20.74 -2.47
CA ASN A 58 25.62 -19.94 -3.01
C ASN A 58 26.94 -20.73 -2.93
N THR A 59 27.61 -20.88 -4.06
CA THR A 59 28.85 -21.63 -4.19
C THR A 59 30.13 -20.83 -3.88
N SER A 60 29.99 -19.57 -3.52
CA SER A 60 31.12 -18.69 -3.18
C SER A 60 31.83 -19.17 -1.91
N GLN A 61 33.18 -19.11 -1.91
CA GLN A 61 33.99 -19.53 -0.74
C GLN A 61 33.75 -18.65 0.49
N VAL A 62 33.46 -17.35 0.28
CA VAL A 62 33.17 -16.38 1.34
C VAL A 62 31.95 -15.60 0.95
N ASN A 63 30.97 -15.55 1.84
CA ASN A 63 29.75 -14.75 1.68
C ASN A 63 29.68 -13.70 2.78
N VAL A 64 29.58 -12.42 2.41
CA VAL A 64 29.27 -11.33 3.33
C VAL A 64 27.79 -11.02 3.21
N VAL A 65 27.08 -11.13 4.33
CA VAL A 65 25.62 -10.98 4.37
C VAL A 65 25.25 -9.83 5.29
N VAL A 66 24.56 -8.82 4.74
CA VAL A 66 24.03 -7.70 5.51
C VAL A 66 22.53 -7.87 5.65
N VAL A 67 22.06 -8.05 6.87
CA VAL A 67 20.64 -8.28 7.19
C VAL A 67 20.22 -7.47 8.41
N GLY A 68 18.94 -7.16 8.52
CA GLY A 68 18.40 -6.52 9.71
C GLY A 68 18.54 -7.41 10.95
N LYS A 69 18.74 -6.80 12.14
CA LYS A 69 18.92 -7.50 13.44
C LYS A 69 17.88 -8.58 13.68
N ALA A 70 16.61 -8.33 13.29
CA ALA A 70 15.50 -9.27 13.44
C ALA A 70 15.73 -10.63 12.78
N HIS A 71 16.48 -10.66 11.68
CA HIS A 71 16.74 -11.86 10.87
C HIS A 71 18.03 -12.60 11.26
N MET A 72 18.97 -11.92 11.94
CA MET A 72 20.30 -12.48 12.23
C MET A 72 20.23 -13.81 12.98
N LYS A 73 19.47 -13.85 14.07
CA LYS A 73 19.33 -15.06 14.92
C LYS A 73 18.67 -16.20 14.15
N GLY A 74 17.59 -15.92 13.43
CA GLY A 74 16.85 -16.92 12.67
C GLY A 74 17.64 -17.50 11.50
N ILE A 75 18.38 -16.66 10.77
CA ILE A 75 19.25 -17.13 9.67
C ILE A 75 20.41 -17.96 10.22
N LYS A 76 21.11 -17.48 11.27
CA LYS A 76 22.21 -18.21 11.90
C LYS A 76 21.80 -19.60 12.35
N GLU A 77 20.68 -19.70 13.10
CA GLU A 77 20.13 -20.97 13.59
C GLU A 77 19.81 -21.95 12.43
N LYS A 78 19.22 -21.47 11.33
CA LYS A 78 18.89 -22.31 10.17
C LYS A 78 20.11 -22.73 9.37
N LEU A 79 21.16 -21.91 9.33
CA LEU A 79 22.44 -22.27 8.71
C LEU A 79 23.17 -23.34 9.52
N GLU A 80 23.21 -23.22 10.86
CA GLU A 80 23.85 -24.18 11.76
C GLU A 80 23.15 -25.55 11.76
N LYS A 81 21.82 -25.56 11.79
CA LYS A 81 21.00 -26.79 11.77
C LYS A 81 20.96 -27.48 10.41
N ARG A 82 21.56 -26.90 9.37
CA ARG A 82 21.56 -27.40 7.98
C ARG A 82 20.15 -27.76 7.45
N THR A 83 19.11 -27.16 7.98
CA THR A 83 17.74 -27.40 7.56
C THR A 83 17.57 -26.91 6.12
N GLU A 84 17.10 -27.77 5.23
CA GLU A 84 16.78 -27.42 3.85
C GLU A 84 15.28 -27.12 3.74
N PHE A 85 14.96 -26.04 3.02
CA PHE A 85 13.59 -25.66 2.72
C PHE A 85 13.43 -25.57 1.21
N SER A 86 12.29 -26.00 0.70
CA SER A 86 11.92 -25.80 -0.69
C SER A 86 11.71 -24.32 -0.95
N LEU A 87 12.47 -23.75 -1.90
CA LEU A 87 12.25 -22.37 -2.34
C LEU A 87 10.93 -22.22 -3.10
N ASP A 88 10.48 -23.28 -3.77
CA ASP A 88 9.24 -23.26 -4.53
C ASP A 88 8.04 -23.13 -3.58
N ASP A 89 8.03 -23.89 -2.47
CA ASP A 89 6.98 -23.79 -1.44
C ASP A 89 6.95 -22.40 -0.78
N LEU A 90 8.13 -21.78 -0.57
CA LEU A 90 8.24 -20.44 0.01
C LEU A 90 7.85 -19.31 -0.97
N ASN A 91 7.91 -19.59 -2.28
CA ASN A 91 7.51 -18.65 -3.33
C ASN A 91 6.05 -18.87 -3.78
N GLU A 92 5.39 -19.95 -3.33
CA GLU A 92 4.02 -20.23 -3.70
C GLU A 92 3.08 -19.18 -3.08
N ILE A 93 2.41 -18.44 -3.95
CA ILE A 93 1.37 -17.50 -3.52
C ILE A 93 0.07 -18.29 -3.35
N PRO A 94 -0.46 -18.44 -2.11
CA PRO A 94 -1.66 -19.22 -1.91
C PRO A 94 -2.82 -18.63 -2.71
N PRO A 95 -3.62 -19.47 -3.39
CA PRO A 95 -4.73 -18.98 -4.19
C PRO A 95 -5.75 -18.28 -3.29
N LYS A 96 -6.19 -17.09 -3.70
CA LYS A 96 -7.25 -16.35 -2.98
C LYS A 96 -8.49 -17.22 -2.85
N LYS A 97 -9.05 -17.27 -1.64
CA LYS A 97 -10.32 -17.97 -1.39
C LYS A 97 -11.43 -17.41 -2.30
N LEU A 98 -12.33 -18.27 -2.74
CA LEU A 98 -13.46 -17.86 -3.60
C LEU A 98 -14.30 -16.75 -2.95
N SER A 99 -14.51 -16.84 -1.63
CA SER A 99 -15.21 -15.82 -0.86
C SER A 99 -14.57 -14.43 -0.96
N THR A 100 -13.23 -14.36 -0.94
CA THR A 100 -12.50 -13.10 -1.10
C THR A 100 -12.68 -12.54 -2.51
N LYS A 101 -12.58 -13.38 -3.54
CA LYS A 101 -12.84 -12.97 -4.93
C LYS A 101 -14.28 -12.47 -5.12
N LEU A 102 -15.27 -13.18 -4.57
CA LEU A 102 -16.66 -12.75 -4.62
C LEU A 102 -16.87 -11.40 -3.93
N LEU A 103 -16.23 -11.17 -2.80
CA LEU A 103 -16.31 -9.90 -2.09
C LEU A 103 -15.65 -8.75 -2.88
N GLU A 104 -14.48 -9.01 -3.48
CA GLU A 104 -13.77 -8.02 -4.31
C GLU A 104 -14.62 -7.55 -5.52
N PHE A 105 -15.38 -8.45 -6.15
CA PHE A 105 -16.21 -8.14 -7.32
C PHE A 105 -17.64 -7.74 -6.96
N SER A 106 -18.09 -7.89 -5.72
CA SER A 106 -19.47 -7.63 -5.32
C SER A 106 -19.91 -6.19 -5.55
N LEU A 107 -19.11 -5.22 -5.13
CA LEU A 107 -19.44 -3.80 -5.27
C LEU A 107 -19.49 -3.35 -6.73
N PRO A 108 -18.49 -3.62 -7.58
CA PRO A 108 -18.57 -3.37 -9.01
C PRO A 108 -19.80 -4.02 -9.67
N ALA A 109 -20.08 -5.29 -9.34
CA ALA A 109 -21.22 -6.01 -9.89
C ALA A 109 -22.56 -5.36 -9.51
N ILE A 110 -22.73 -4.95 -8.25
CA ILE A 110 -23.95 -4.27 -7.80
C ILE A 110 -24.15 -2.97 -8.59
N ILE A 111 -23.13 -2.15 -8.75
CA ILE A 111 -23.25 -0.88 -9.50
C ILE A 111 -23.61 -1.15 -10.97
N ILE A 112 -22.98 -2.12 -11.61
CA ILE A 112 -23.28 -2.49 -13.00
C ILE A 112 -24.73 -2.96 -13.12
N ILE A 113 -25.20 -3.83 -12.21
CA ILE A 113 -26.58 -4.32 -12.21
C ILE A 113 -27.57 -3.15 -12.06
N LEU A 114 -27.34 -2.25 -11.11
CA LEU A 114 -28.20 -1.08 -10.91
C LEU A 114 -28.25 -0.17 -12.15
N LEU A 115 -27.12 0.06 -12.81
CA LEU A 115 -27.07 0.85 -14.05
C LEU A 115 -27.79 0.16 -15.19
N VAL A 116 -27.65 -1.16 -15.35
CA VAL A 116 -28.36 -1.93 -16.38
C VAL A 116 -29.86 -1.89 -16.12
N LEU A 117 -30.31 -2.12 -14.88
CA LEU A 117 -31.73 -2.02 -14.52
C LEU A 117 -32.30 -0.63 -14.79
N SER A 118 -31.54 0.43 -14.51
CA SER A 118 -31.94 1.82 -14.83
C SER A 118 -32.14 2.03 -16.35
N LEU A 119 -31.24 1.47 -17.17
CA LEU A 119 -31.34 1.55 -18.63
C LEU A 119 -32.54 0.78 -19.17
N VAL A 120 -32.87 -0.39 -18.59
CA VAL A 120 -34.04 -1.20 -18.95
C VAL A 120 -35.35 -0.49 -18.58
N SER A 121 -35.37 0.26 -17.47
CA SER A 121 -36.52 1.06 -17.03
C SER A 121 -36.82 2.24 -17.96
N GLY A 122 -35.85 2.66 -18.78
CA GLY A 122 -35.97 3.73 -19.77
C GLY A 122 -34.62 4.35 -20.09
N PHE A 123 -34.33 4.56 -21.37
CA PHE A 123 -33.03 5.07 -21.80
C PHE A 123 -32.70 6.45 -21.19
N GLU A 124 -33.63 7.39 -21.18
CA GLU A 124 -33.43 8.72 -20.59
C GLU A 124 -33.19 8.64 -19.08
N VAL A 125 -33.93 7.78 -18.38
CA VAL A 125 -33.75 7.53 -16.95
C VAL A 125 -32.36 6.93 -16.67
N GLY A 126 -31.97 5.93 -17.43
CA GLY A 126 -30.68 5.27 -17.27
C GLY A 126 -29.50 6.21 -17.50
N VAL A 127 -29.55 7.04 -18.56
CA VAL A 127 -28.51 8.05 -18.83
C VAL A 127 -28.46 9.11 -17.72
N SER A 128 -29.59 9.60 -17.26
CA SER A 128 -29.65 10.57 -16.15
C SER A 128 -29.02 9.99 -14.88
N GLN A 129 -29.33 8.74 -14.55
CA GLN A 129 -28.78 8.06 -13.37
C GLN A 129 -27.28 7.78 -13.49
N LEU A 130 -26.82 7.37 -14.66
CA LEU A 130 -25.40 7.19 -14.96
C LEU A 130 -24.64 8.52 -14.71
N LEU A 131 -25.16 9.63 -15.25
CA LEU A 131 -24.54 10.95 -15.08
C LEU A 131 -24.51 11.36 -13.60
N LYS A 132 -25.58 11.15 -12.83
CA LYS A 132 -25.60 11.42 -11.40
C LYS A 132 -24.57 10.60 -10.64
N TRP A 133 -24.47 9.30 -10.93
CA TRP A 133 -23.48 8.43 -10.32
C TRP A 133 -22.04 8.88 -10.66
N LEU A 134 -21.78 9.24 -11.93
CA LEU A 134 -20.47 9.78 -12.35
C LEU A 134 -20.11 11.05 -11.58
N VAL A 135 -21.09 11.96 -11.41
CA VAL A 135 -20.88 13.22 -10.68
C VAL A 135 -20.61 12.98 -9.20
N TRP A 136 -21.34 12.09 -8.54
CA TRP A 136 -21.10 11.74 -7.15
C TRP A 136 -19.74 11.06 -6.96
N ASN A 137 -19.45 10.07 -7.78
CA ASN A 137 -18.21 9.31 -7.67
C ASN A 137 -17.00 10.18 -7.99
N GLY A 138 -16.99 10.84 -9.14
CA GLY A 138 -15.90 11.71 -9.57
C GLY A 138 -15.79 12.98 -8.75
N GLY A 139 -16.94 13.61 -8.41
CA GLY A 139 -16.99 14.86 -7.66
C GLY A 139 -16.39 14.71 -6.26
N LEU A 140 -16.76 13.66 -5.52
CA LEU A 140 -16.18 13.42 -4.20
C LEU A 140 -14.71 12.99 -4.27
N ALA A 141 -14.32 12.18 -5.25
CA ALA A 141 -12.91 11.87 -5.46
C ALA A 141 -12.09 13.15 -5.72
N ALA A 142 -12.56 14.03 -6.58
CA ALA A 142 -11.93 15.32 -6.86
C ALA A 142 -11.89 16.23 -5.64
N LEU A 143 -13.00 16.34 -4.89
CA LEU A 143 -13.09 17.16 -3.67
C LEU A 143 -12.05 16.70 -2.62
N PHE A 144 -11.97 15.42 -2.36
CA PHE A 144 -10.99 14.87 -1.41
C PHE A 144 -9.55 15.08 -1.90
N THR A 145 -9.32 14.99 -3.21
CA THR A 145 -8.02 15.31 -3.81
C THR A 145 -7.68 16.81 -3.67
N CYS A 146 -8.68 17.70 -3.71
CA CYS A 146 -8.49 19.12 -3.39
C CYS A 146 -8.00 19.33 -1.94
N PHE A 147 -8.53 18.58 -0.97
CA PHE A 147 -8.07 18.68 0.43
C PHE A 147 -6.58 18.28 0.58
N ALA A 148 -6.07 17.43 -0.29
CA ALA A 148 -4.64 17.15 -0.34
C ALA A 148 -3.82 18.30 -0.99
N LEU A 149 -4.44 19.39 -1.41
CA LEU A 149 -3.80 20.50 -2.15
C LEU A 149 -3.05 19.99 -3.39
N ALA A 150 -3.63 19.02 -4.10
CA ALA A 150 -3.07 18.44 -5.29
C ALA A 150 -3.04 19.43 -6.47
N ASN A 151 -2.25 19.09 -7.49
CA ASN A 151 -2.23 19.87 -8.73
C ASN A 151 -3.61 19.82 -9.41
N PRO A 152 -4.08 20.89 -10.08
CA PRO A 152 -5.36 20.89 -10.81
C PRO A 152 -5.52 19.73 -11.80
N LEU A 153 -4.45 19.32 -12.49
CA LEU A 153 -4.47 18.15 -13.38
C LEU A 153 -4.70 16.86 -12.60
N THR A 154 -4.14 16.73 -11.41
CA THR A 154 -4.35 15.58 -10.52
C THR A 154 -5.80 15.52 -10.04
N ILE A 155 -6.40 16.66 -9.71
CA ILE A 155 -7.82 16.76 -9.32
C ILE A 155 -8.72 16.35 -10.49
N LEU A 156 -8.43 16.82 -11.69
CA LEU A 156 -9.16 16.43 -12.90
C LEU A 156 -9.01 14.92 -13.19
N THR A 157 -7.79 14.38 -13.00
CA THR A 157 -7.55 12.94 -13.11
C THR A 157 -8.38 12.15 -12.12
N SER A 158 -8.49 12.62 -10.85
CA SER A 158 -9.32 11.98 -9.84
C SER A 158 -10.80 11.94 -10.27
N PHE A 159 -11.31 13.03 -10.82
CA PHE A 159 -12.68 13.09 -11.32
C PHE A 159 -12.95 12.10 -12.44
N ILE A 160 -12.08 12.07 -13.44
CA ILE A 160 -12.26 11.24 -14.64
C ILE A 160 -12.04 9.75 -14.34
N MET A 161 -11.06 9.43 -13.49
CA MET A 161 -10.67 8.03 -13.21
C MET A 161 -11.45 7.39 -12.05
N ALA A 162 -12.27 8.15 -11.31
CA ALA A 162 -13.07 7.62 -10.23
C ALA A 162 -14.02 6.50 -10.67
N PRO A 163 -14.78 6.62 -11.77
CA PRO A 163 -15.62 5.53 -12.28
C PRO A 163 -14.82 4.28 -12.66
N VAL A 164 -13.64 4.46 -13.23
CA VAL A 164 -12.75 3.34 -13.59
C VAL A 164 -12.28 2.60 -12.33
N GLY A 165 -11.88 3.35 -11.30
CA GLY A 165 -11.51 2.80 -10.00
C GLY A 165 -12.67 2.12 -9.29
N ALA A 166 -13.90 2.65 -9.41
CA ALA A 166 -15.10 2.07 -8.80
C ALA A 166 -15.51 0.72 -9.43
N LEU A 167 -15.25 0.54 -10.73
CA LEU A 167 -15.57 -0.70 -11.46
C LEU A 167 -14.43 -1.72 -11.46
N SER A 168 -13.27 -1.37 -10.91
CA SER A 168 -12.11 -2.26 -10.85
C SER A 168 -11.81 -2.69 -9.41
N PRO A 169 -11.69 -3.99 -9.12
CA PRO A 169 -11.29 -4.48 -7.80
C PRO A 169 -9.78 -4.31 -7.53
N VAL A 170 -9.00 -4.00 -8.57
CA VAL A 170 -7.53 -3.91 -8.49
C VAL A 170 -7.05 -2.45 -8.54
N LEU A 171 -7.71 -1.65 -9.37
CA LEU A 171 -7.31 -0.27 -9.62
C LEU A 171 -8.15 0.67 -8.75
N SER A 172 -7.51 1.53 -7.98
CA SER A 172 -8.20 2.59 -7.25
C SER A 172 -8.00 3.94 -7.93
N VAL A 173 -8.95 4.86 -7.76
CA VAL A 173 -8.81 6.24 -8.23
C VAL A 173 -7.57 6.91 -7.65
N GLY A 174 -7.24 6.60 -6.38
CA GLY A 174 -6.05 7.12 -5.71
C GLY A 174 -4.75 6.75 -6.41
N MET A 175 -4.67 5.57 -7.02
CA MET A 175 -3.48 5.14 -7.76
C MET A 175 -3.25 6.04 -9.00
N PHE A 176 -4.28 6.33 -9.76
CA PHE A 176 -4.18 7.22 -10.93
C PHE A 176 -3.82 8.64 -10.51
N SER A 177 -4.45 9.14 -9.44
CA SER A 177 -4.21 10.48 -8.91
C SER A 177 -2.80 10.63 -8.34
N ALA A 178 -2.34 9.64 -7.58
CA ALA A 178 -0.98 9.60 -7.03
C ALA A 178 0.08 9.56 -8.12
N LEU A 179 -0.11 8.72 -9.15
CA LEU A 179 0.80 8.64 -10.30
C LEU A 179 0.85 9.96 -11.08
N MET A 180 -0.29 10.62 -11.27
CA MET A 180 -0.35 11.94 -11.93
C MET A 180 0.44 12.97 -11.12
N GLU A 181 0.21 13.08 -9.81
CA GLU A 181 0.94 14.04 -8.96
C GLU A 181 2.44 13.73 -8.92
N ALA A 182 2.81 12.45 -8.80
CA ALA A 182 4.21 12.01 -8.82
C ALA A 182 4.90 12.33 -10.17
N SER A 183 4.16 12.30 -11.28
CA SER A 183 4.68 12.65 -12.60
C SER A 183 4.92 14.15 -12.74
N ILE A 184 4.07 14.97 -12.12
CA ILE A 184 4.16 16.44 -12.14
C ILE A 184 5.22 16.93 -11.14
N LYS A 185 5.15 16.41 -9.90
CA LYS A 185 6.04 16.78 -8.79
C LYS A 185 6.83 15.56 -8.35
N LYS A 186 7.85 15.22 -9.14
CA LYS A 186 8.67 14.03 -8.88
C LYS A 186 9.27 14.06 -7.47
N PRO A 187 9.03 13.03 -6.63
CA PRO A 187 9.71 12.89 -5.35
C PRO A 187 11.22 12.81 -5.54
N THR A 188 11.96 13.42 -4.65
CA THR A 188 13.44 13.42 -4.64
C THR A 188 13.95 12.40 -3.63
N VAL A 189 15.26 12.05 -3.72
CA VAL A 189 15.92 11.20 -2.71
C VAL A 189 15.79 11.81 -1.32
N ASN A 190 15.88 13.14 -1.22
CA ASN A 190 15.72 13.85 0.06
C ASN A 190 14.31 13.70 0.65
N ASP A 191 13.27 13.68 -0.19
CA ASP A 191 11.89 13.42 0.28
C ASP A 191 11.76 12.01 0.87
N PHE A 192 12.46 11.01 0.32
CA PHE A 192 12.51 9.65 0.87
C PHE A 192 13.27 9.60 2.20
N MET A 193 14.43 10.24 2.28
CA MET A 193 15.27 10.23 3.49
C MET A 193 14.57 10.88 4.68
N ASN A 194 13.87 12.00 4.44
CA ASN A 194 13.18 12.74 5.49
C ASN A 194 11.74 12.24 5.75
N ALA A 195 11.23 11.26 4.99
CA ALA A 195 9.84 10.84 5.08
C ALA A 195 9.45 10.34 6.48
N GLN A 196 10.37 9.68 7.19
CA GLN A 196 10.12 9.16 8.54
C GLN A 196 9.91 10.29 9.56
N ASP A 197 10.68 11.35 9.47
CA ASP A 197 10.55 12.51 10.36
C ASP A 197 9.37 13.38 9.98
N ASP A 198 9.17 13.58 8.67
CA ASP A 198 8.11 14.42 8.12
C ASP A 198 6.71 13.87 8.37
N ILE A 199 6.54 12.54 8.52
CA ILE A 199 5.23 11.93 8.80
C ILE A 199 4.66 12.32 10.17
N SER A 200 5.51 12.77 11.08
CA SER A 200 5.11 13.18 12.44
C SER A 200 4.30 14.47 12.49
N SER A 201 4.32 15.29 11.43
CA SER A 201 3.63 16.57 11.36
C SER A 201 2.78 16.71 10.10
N ILE A 202 1.52 17.10 10.24
CA ILE A 202 0.61 17.36 9.12
C ILE A 202 1.23 18.36 8.14
N LYS A 203 1.85 19.44 8.64
CA LYS A 203 2.47 20.47 7.81
C LYS A 203 3.64 19.90 6.98
N SER A 204 4.43 18.99 7.54
CA SER A 204 5.54 18.35 6.85
C SER A 204 5.05 17.36 5.79
N ILE A 205 3.96 16.62 6.04
CA ILE A 205 3.33 15.74 5.06
C ILE A 205 2.97 16.50 3.77
N TYR A 206 2.39 17.71 3.89
CA TYR A 206 2.05 18.53 2.71
C TYR A 206 3.27 19.10 1.97
N LYS A 207 4.42 19.25 2.64
CA LYS A 207 5.65 19.76 2.06
C LYS A 207 6.49 18.69 1.38
N ASN A 208 6.57 17.50 1.99
CA ASN A 208 7.29 16.37 1.45
C ASN A 208 6.53 15.79 0.25
N ARG A 209 7.18 15.74 -0.92
CA ARG A 209 6.53 15.32 -2.16
C ARG A 209 6.10 13.86 -2.13
N LEU A 210 6.90 12.97 -1.52
CA LEU A 210 6.58 11.55 -1.39
C LEU A 210 5.35 11.34 -0.50
N LEU A 211 5.34 11.95 0.69
CA LEU A 211 4.23 11.84 1.64
C LEU A 211 2.95 12.47 1.08
N LYS A 212 3.07 13.57 0.33
CA LYS A 212 1.94 14.20 -0.35
C LYS A 212 1.33 13.30 -1.42
N VAL A 213 2.14 12.59 -2.20
CA VAL A 213 1.65 11.59 -3.17
C VAL A 213 0.88 10.48 -2.45
N GLY A 214 1.40 9.99 -1.31
CA GLY A 214 0.69 9.02 -0.46
C GLY A 214 -0.63 9.57 0.10
N LEU A 215 -0.64 10.82 0.57
CA LEU A 215 -1.85 11.50 1.05
C LEU A 215 -2.92 11.60 -0.05
N ILE A 216 -2.53 11.98 -1.26
CA ILE A 216 -3.42 12.05 -2.42
C ILE A 216 -4.00 10.67 -2.74
N PHE A 217 -3.18 9.62 -2.71
CA PHE A 217 -3.64 8.24 -2.89
C PHE A 217 -4.77 7.89 -1.91
N VAL A 218 -4.55 8.16 -0.62
CA VAL A 218 -5.51 7.83 0.44
C VAL A 218 -6.79 8.67 0.30
N LEU A 219 -6.66 9.98 0.17
CA LEU A 219 -7.81 10.89 0.11
C LEU A 219 -8.64 10.68 -1.16
N ALA A 220 -8.01 10.57 -2.34
CA ALA A 220 -8.73 10.30 -3.58
C ALA A 220 -9.49 8.96 -3.53
N SER A 221 -8.86 7.91 -2.98
CA SER A 221 -9.50 6.60 -2.81
C SER A 221 -10.68 6.66 -1.83
N ALA A 222 -10.52 7.37 -0.71
CA ALA A 222 -11.60 7.57 0.26
C ALA A 222 -12.77 8.36 -0.36
N GLY A 223 -12.48 9.44 -1.07
CA GLY A 223 -13.49 10.24 -1.77
C GLY A 223 -14.25 9.42 -2.82
N GLY A 224 -13.52 8.63 -3.63
CA GLY A 224 -14.13 7.73 -4.63
C GLY A 224 -15.00 6.65 -3.98
N ALA A 225 -14.55 6.04 -2.88
CA ALA A 225 -15.34 5.04 -2.15
C ALA A 225 -16.64 5.64 -1.58
N ILE A 226 -16.57 6.80 -0.94
CA ILE A 226 -17.74 7.49 -0.41
C ILE A 226 -18.67 7.89 -1.55
N GLY A 227 -18.14 8.44 -2.64
CA GLY A 227 -18.90 8.82 -3.82
C GLY A 227 -19.61 7.64 -4.48
N ASN A 228 -18.96 6.48 -4.51
CA ASN A 228 -19.56 5.26 -5.03
C ASN A 228 -20.70 4.74 -4.16
N ILE A 229 -20.58 4.84 -2.83
CA ILE A 229 -21.64 4.47 -1.90
C ILE A 229 -22.85 5.41 -2.05
N ILE A 230 -22.63 6.73 -2.05
CA ILE A 230 -23.72 7.72 -2.16
C ILE A 230 -24.39 7.60 -3.53
N GLY A 231 -23.62 7.55 -4.61
CA GLY A 231 -24.15 7.36 -5.95
C GLY A 231 -24.91 6.06 -6.13
N GLY A 232 -24.42 4.96 -5.53
CA GLY A 232 -25.09 3.66 -5.52
C GLY A 232 -26.43 3.68 -4.77
N ILE A 233 -26.50 4.36 -3.62
CA ILE A 233 -27.76 4.54 -2.87
C ILE A 233 -28.76 5.36 -3.69
N GLU A 234 -28.31 6.39 -4.38
CA GLU A 234 -29.18 7.22 -5.23
C GLU A 234 -29.71 6.42 -6.42
N LEU A 235 -28.87 5.60 -7.08
CA LEU A 235 -29.29 4.66 -8.12
C LEU A 235 -30.38 3.73 -7.62
N PHE A 236 -30.19 3.13 -6.43
CA PHE A 236 -31.16 2.20 -5.85
C PHE A 236 -32.52 2.87 -5.55
N LYS A 237 -32.51 4.07 -4.93
CA LYS A 237 -33.73 4.80 -4.60
C LYS A 237 -34.59 5.19 -5.82
N ASN A 238 -33.95 5.43 -6.95
CA ASN A 238 -34.65 5.82 -8.18
C ASN A 238 -35.18 4.63 -8.99
N LEU A 239 -34.86 3.39 -8.57
CA LEU A 239 -35.37 2.15 -9.19
C LEU A 239 -36.63 1.61 -8.48
N ILE A 240 -36.86 2.05 -7.24
CA ILE A 240 -38.01 1.69 -6.40
C ILE A 240 -39.00 2.85 -6.38
#